data_8417cb1791f597d3a3a40de9f13d8573
#
_entry.id   8417cb1791f597d3a3a40de9f13d8573
#
_cell.length_a   1.000
_cell.length_b   1.000
_cell.length_c   1.000
_cell.angle_alpha   90.00
_cell.angle_beta   90.00
_cell.angle_gamma   90.00
#
_symmetry.space_group_name_H-M   'P 1'
#
loop_
_entity.id
_entity.type
_entity.pdbx_description
1 polymer ?
#
loop_
_entity_poly.entity_id
_entity_poly.type
_entity_poly.pdbx_seq_one_letter_code
_entity_poly.pdbx_strand_id
1 'polypeptide(L)'
;MSAGAGTRPLVAHHRLPRRARRALLAASLIVVVALVVAAVSWTRAYTDRPSPDDAARSALLTATERIVEQTLRVAPNASDKQRDTVAAGLTDPLATRYALHGPDAVLPGAVAGRLTVGADVLDAGVASYTTSAARVLVFVDETLGNSAGSSDENSPTRTPIARWAHMRSVDGNWLLADLTPVGDITR
;
A
#
# COMPACT_ATOMS: atom_id res chain seq x y z
N MET A 1 61.21 55.69 2.59
CA MET A 1 60.10 56.47 3.16
C MET A 1 59.03 56.53 2.09
N SER A 2 57.95 55.79 2.22
CA SER A 2 56.71 56.05 1.48
C SER A 2 55.59 55.27 2.16
N ALA A 3 54.63 56.05 2.67
CA ALA A 3 53.48 55.58 3.42
C ALA A 3 52.40 55.06 2.47
N GLY A 4 51.98 53.80 2.64
CA GLY A 4 50.85 53.23 1.95
C GLY A 4 49.58 53.59 2.68
N ALA A 5 48.76 54.43 2.06
CA ALA A 5 47.41 54.75 2.53
C ALA A 5 46.46 53.60 2.28
N GLY A 6 46.00 52.91 3.34
CA GLY A 6 44.97 51.89 3.31
C GLY A 6 43.58 52.54 3.13
N THR A 7 43.01 52.37 1.98
CA THR A 7 41.59 52.70 1.69
C THR A 7 40.67 51.69 2.33
N ARG A 8 39.97 52.03 3.38
CA ARG A 8 38.87 51.26 3.97
C ARG A 8 37.63 51.40 3.07
N PRO A 9 37.02 50.28 2.64
CA PRO A 9 35.74 50.38 1.92
C PRO A 9 34.66 50.87 2.87
N LEU A 10 34.06 52.00 2.55
CA LEU A 10 32.85 52.51 3.19
C LEU A 10 31.68 51.59 2.78
N VAL A 11 31.23 50.75 3.71
CA VAL A 11 30.00 49.98 3.56
C VAL A 11 28.84 51.03 3.60
N ALA A 12 28.34 51.37 2.43
CA ALA A 12 27.17 52.22 2.29
C ALA A 12 25.94 51.47 2.79
N HIS A 13 25.49 51.80 4.00
CA HIS A 13 24.19 51.34 4.49
C HIS A 13 23.07 52.04 3.69
N HIS A 14 22.64 51.38 2.60
CA HIS A 14 21.46 51.81 1.85
C HIS A 14 20.24 51.70 2.77
N ARG A 15 19.83 52.83 3.34
CA ARG A 15 18.57 52.96 4.06
C ARG A 15 17.45 52.89 3.02
N LEU A 16 16.78 51.74 2.94
CA LEU A 16 15.61 51.53 2.09
C LEU A 16 14.56 52.60 2.37
N PRO A 17 13.98 53.25 1.33
CA PRO A 17 12.95 54.26 1.51
C PRO A 17 11.74 53.67 2.25
N ARG A 18 11.11 54.45 3.11
CA ARG A 18 9.98 54.01 3.97
C ARG A 18 8.89 53.23 3.19
N ARG A 19 8.68 53.56 1.92
CA ARG A 19 7.73 52.86 1.03
C ARG A 19 8.18 51.44 0.69
N ALA A 20 9.46 51.22 0.42
CA ALA A 20 10.02 49.90 0.16
C ALA A 20 9.96 48.99 1.41
N ARG A 21 10.15 49.55 2.59
CA ARG A 21 10.05 48.81 3.87
C ARG A 21 8.62 48.39 4.16
N ARG A 22 7.61 49.19 3.84
CA ARG A 22 6.19 48.83 3.95
C ARG A 22 5.79 47.77 2.93
N ALA A 23 6.29 47.83 1.71
CA ALA A 23 6.06 46.82 0.67
C ALA A 23 6.68 45.46 1.04
N LEU A 24 7.89 45.45 1.64
CA LEU A 24 8.53 44.22 2.13
C LEU A 24 7.75 43.61 3.30
N LEU A 25 7.25 44.42 4.24
CA LEU A 25 6.43 43.94 5.35
C LEU A 25 5.09 43.40 4.89
N ALA A 26 4.45 44.00 3.89
CA ALA A 26 3.23 43.49 3.29
C ALA A 26 3.47 42.17 2.54
N ALA A 27 4.56 42.08 1.78
CA ALA A 27 4.93 40.85 1.06
C ALA A 27 5.23 39.70 2.05
N SER A 28 5.97 39.96 3.15
CA SER A 28 6.25 38.95 4.17
C SER A 28 4.97 38.45 4.86
N LEU A 29 4.02 39.34 5.13
CA LEU A 29 2.74 39.00 5.74
C LEU A 29 1.92 38.07 4.80
N ILE A 30 1.90 38.34 3.50
CA ILE A 30 1.21 37.51 2.51
C ILE A 30 1.83 36.11 2.46
N VAL A 31 3.16 36.01 2.46
CA VAL A 31 3.85 34.72 2.47
C VAL A 31 3.53 33.92 3.74
N VAL A 32 3.53 34.56 4.91
CA VAL A 32 3.18 33.87 6.18
C VAL A 32 1.73 33.38 6.16
N VAL A 33 0.79 34.18 5.68
CA VAL A 33 -0.62 33.79 5.57
C VAL A 33 -0.77 32.63 4.58
N ALA A 34 -0.09 32.66 3.44
CA ALA A 34 -0.11 31.57 2.47
C ALA A 34 0.45 30.24 3.04
N LEU A 35 1.54 30.32 3.82
CA LEU A 35 2.12 29.16 4.51
C LEU A 35 1.18 28.58 5.57
N VAL A 36 0.51 29.44 6.35
CA VAL A 36 -0.47 29.00 7.36
C VAL A 36 -1.66 28.33 6.68
N VAL A 37 -2.19 28.90 5.59
CA VAL A 37 -3.29 28.30 4.83
C VAL A 37 -2.86 26.96 4.22
N ALA A 38 -1.66 26.87 3.66
CA ALA A 38 -1.13 25.63 3.13
C ALA A 38 -0.97 24.56 4.22
N ALA A 39 -0.43 24.92 5.40
CA ALA A 39 -0.28 24.01 6.53
C ALA A 39 -1.63 23.52 7.07
N VAL A 40 -2.63 24.41 7.20
CA VAL A 40 -4.00 24.03 7.64
C VAL A 40 -4.68 23.16 6.60
N SER A 41 -4.52 23.44 5.30
CA SER A 41 -5.07 22.61 4.22
C SER A 41 -4.42 21.23 4.20
N TRP A 42 -3.12 21.17 4.46
CA TRP A 42 -2.39 19.91 4.54
C TRP A 42 -2.85 19.06 5.74
N THR A 43 -2.99 19.65 6.93
CA THR A 43 -3.48 18.92 8.12
C THR A 43 -4.91 18.43 7.93
N ARG A 44 -5.80 19.26 7.36
CA ARG A 44 -7.17 18.83 7.03
C ARG A 44 -7.19 17.66 6.04
N ALA A 45 -6.39 17.69 4.98
CA ALA A 45 -6.29 16.59 4.03
C ALA A 45 -5.81 15.27 4.65
N TYR A 46 -5.09 15.33 5.77
CA TYR A 46 -4.69 14.15 6.54
C TYR A 46 -5.76 13.68 7.54
N THR A 47 -6.49 14.60 8.18
CA THR A 47 -7.52 14.27 9.18
C THR A 47 -8.87 13.90 8.55
N ASP A 48 -9.20 14.43 7.37
CA ASP A 48 -10.45 14.17 6.66
C ASP A 48 -10.38 12.91 5.77
N ARG A 49 -9.36 12.05 5.93
CA ARG A 49 -9.37 10.76 5.25
C ARG A 49 -10.50 9.92 5.80
N PRO A 50 -11.40 9.42 4.94
CA PRO A 50 -12.47 8.54 5.39
C PRO A 50 -11.83 7.36 6.14
N SER A 51 -12.20 7.21 7.38
CA SER A 51 -11.88 6.02 8.18
C SER A 51 -13.16 5.19 8.23
N PRO A 52 -13.10 3.87 8.02
CA PRO A 52 -14.26 3.03 8.23
C PRO A 52 -14.67 3.13 9.70
N ASP A 53 -15.99 3.09 9.96
CA ASP A 53 -16.48 2.80 11.30
C ASP A 53 -16.05 1.37 11.72
N ASP A 54 -16.17 1.03 12.99
CA ASP A 54 -15.69 -0.25 13.50
C ASP A 54 -16.35 -1.45 12.83
N ALA A 55 -17.62 -1.33 12.45
CA ALA A 55 -18.37 -2.39 11.78
C ALA A 55 -17.90 -2.57 10.32
N ALA A 56 -17.76 -1.47 9.57
CA ALA A 56 -17.25 -1.50 8.19
C ALA A 56 -15.78 -1.97 8.15
N ARG A 57 -14.98 -1.56 9.14
CA ARG A 57 -13.60 -2.03 9.28
C ARG A 57 -13.53 -3.53 9.53
N SER A 58 -14.31 -4.05 10.46
CA SER A 58 -14.38 -5.48 10.77
C SER A 58 -14.84 -6.29 9.55
N ALA A 59 -15.88 -5.84 8.86
CA ALA A 59 -16.37 -6.50 7.65
C ALA A 59 -15.30 -6.54 6.53
N LEU A 60 -14.58 -5.43 6.31
CA LEU A 60 -13.48 -5.35 5.34
C LEU A 60 -12.36 -6.33 5.70
N LEU A 61 -11.89 -6.33 6.95
CA LEU A 61 -10.79 -7.19 7.38
C LEU A 61 -11.17 -8.66 7.27
N THR A 62 -12.33 -9.06 7.79
CA THR A 62 -12.83 -10.44 7.69
C THR A 62 -12.95 -10.91 6.22
N ALA A 63 -13.46 -10.05 5.33
CA ALA A 63 -13.52 -10.38 3.91
C ALA A 63 -12.12 -10.52 3.30
N THR A 64 -11.19 -9.61 3.64
CA THR A 64 -9.82 -9.64 3.15
C THR A 64 -9.09 -10.91 3.58
N GLU A 65 -9.11 -11.23 4.87
CA GLU A 65 -8.48 -12.43 5.43
C GLU A 65 -8.96 -13.69 4.71
N ARG A 66 -10.28 -13.89 4.67
CA ARG A 66 -10.89 -15.04 4.00
C ARG A 66 -10.51 -15.15 2.53
N ILE A 67 -10.57 -14.04 1.77
CA ILE A 67 -10.30 -14.08 0.32
C ILE A 67 -8.80 -14.28 0.06
N VAL A 68 -7.91 -13.64 0.82
CA VAL A 68 -6.46 -13.81 0.69
C VAL A 68 -6.06 -15.26 0.99
N GLU A 69 -6.55 -15.85 2.08
CA GLU A 69 -6.29 -17.26 2.39
C GLU A 69 -6.76 -18.18 1.28
N GLN A 70 -7.99 -17.99 0.78
CA GLN A 70 -8.53 -18.81 -0.31
C GLN A 70 -7.72 -18.65 -1.60
N THR A 71 -7.25 -17.45 -1.90
CA THR A 71 -6.50 -17.15 -3.13
C THR A 71 -5.07 -17.69 -3.08
N LEU A 72 -4.43 -17.69 -1.90
CA LEU A 72 -3.07 -18.21 -1.72
C LEU A 72 -3.02 -19.72 -1.45
N ARG A 73 -4.13 -20.34 -1.03
CA ARG A 73 -4.19 -21.79 -0.89
C ARG A 73 -4.24 -22.46 -2.25
N VAL A 74 -3.17 -23.15 -2.60
CA VAL A 74 -3.02 -23.85 -3.88
C VAL A 74 -2.88 -25.34 -3.64
N ALA A 75 -3.68 -26.11 -4.35
CA ALA A 75 -3.55 -27.56 -4.41
C ALA A 75 -3.51 -28.02 -5.87
N PRO A 76 -2.57 -28.92 -6.27
CA PRO A 76 -2.45 -29.41 -7.64
C PRO A 76 -3.72 -30.05 -8.19
N ASN A 77 -4.55 -30.57 -7.28
CA ASN A 77 -5.79 -31.25 -7.60
C ASN A 77 -7.03 -30.46 -7.18
N ALA A 78 -6.93 -29.13 -7.17
CA ALA A 78 -8.08 -28.28 -6.85
C ALA A 78 -9.25 -28.57 -7.82
N SER A 79 -10.42 -28.86 -7.26
CA SER A 79 -11.63 -29.06 -8.05
C SER A 79 -12.11 -27.77 -8.71
N ASP A 80 -12.92 -27.89 -9.77
CA ASP A 80 -13.53 -26.74 -10.43
C ASP A 80 -14.31 -25.89 -9.41
N LYS A 81 -15.06 -26.53 -8.53
CA LYS A 81 -15.80 -25.85 -7.46
C LYS A 81 -14.89 -25.01 -6.54
N GLN A 82 -13.68 -25.49 -6.23
CA GLN A 82 -12.72 -24.72 -5.44
C GLN A 82 -12.20 -23.51 -6.21
N ARG A 83 -11.90 -23.68 -7.50
CA ARG A 83 -11.50 -22.58 -8.39
C ARG A 83 -12.61 -21.52 -8.52
N ASP A 84 -13.85 -21.96 -8.68
CA ASP A 84 -15.01 -21.07 -8.74
C ASP A 84 -15.21 -20.30 -7.42
N THR A 85 -14.98 -20.95 -6.28
CA THR A 85 -15.04 -20.30 -4.95
C THR A 85 -13.98 -19.21 -4.82
N VAL A 86 -12.76 -19.45 -5.28
CA VAL A 86 -11.70 -18.43 -5.32
C VAL A 86 -12.11 -17.31 -6.26
N ALA A 87 -12.50 -17.63 -7.50
CA ALA A 87 -12.90 -16.66 -8.51
C ALA A 87 -14.02 -15.73 -8.05
N ALA A 88 -14.98 -16.24 -7.28
CA ALA A 88 -16.08 -15.46 -6.71
C ALA A 88 -15.62 -14.41 -5.68
N GLY A 89 -14.43 -14.56 -5.09
CA GLY A 89 -13.82 -13.58 -4.20
C GLY A 89 -13.01 -12.49 -4.92
N LEU A 90 -12.83 -12.61 -6.24
CA LEU A 90 -11.97 -11.74 -7.02
C LEU A 90 -12.76 -10.74 -7.86
N THR A 91 -12.12 -9.61 -8.18
CA THR A 91 -12.60 -8.62 -9.15
C THR A 91 -11.44 -8.15 -10.03
N ASP A 92 -11.74 -7.44 -11.11
CA ASP A 92 -10.71 -6.96 -12.02
C ASP A 92 -9.74 -5.95 -11.37
N PRO A 93 -8.45 -6.05 -11.73
CA PRO A 93 -7.83 -6.87 -12.79
C PRO A 93 -7.43 -8.30 -12.38
N LEU A 94 -7.51 -8.67 -11.10
CA LEU A 94 -7.07 -9.99 -10.62
C LEU A 94 -7.98 -11.12 -11.13
N ALA A 95 -9.30 -10.90 -11.19
CA ALA A 95 -10.24 -11.87 -11.71
C ALA A 95 -9.89 -12.33 -13.13
N THR A 96 -9.60 -11.39 -14.03
CA THR A 96 -9.17 -11.68 -15.41
C THR A 96 -7.84 -12.43 -15.43
N ARG A 97 -6.84 -12.03 -14.64
CA ARG A 97 -5.55 -12.74 -14.56
C ARG A 97 -5.72 -14.16 -14.03
N TYR A 98 -6.56 -14.32 -13.01
CA TYR A 98 -6.81 -15.63 -12.41
C TYR A 98 -7.57 -16.57 -13.37
N ALA A 99 -8.51 -16.08 -14.14
CA ALA A 99 -9.20 -16.84 -15.17
C ALA A 99 -8.25 -17.35 -16.28
N LEU A 100 -7.21 -16.56 -16.61
CA LEU A 100 -6.22 -16.93 -17.62
C LEU A 100 -5.10 -17.83 -17.11
N HIS A 101 -4.63 -17.63 -15.90
CA HIS A 101 -3.41 -18.25 -15.36
C HIS A 101 -3.66 -19.09 -14.11
N GLY A 102 -4.90 -19.10 -13.59
CA GLY A 102 -5.21 -19.80 -12.33
C GLY A 102 -4.37 -19.26 -11.17
N PRO A 103 -3.89 -20.14 -10.28
CA PRO A 103 -3.06 -19.76 -9.13
C PRO A 103 -1.76 -19.01 -9.50
N ASP A 104 -1.22 -19.22 -10.70
CA ASP A 104 0.00 -18.53 -11.16
C ASP A 104 -0.19 -17.00 -11.27
N ALA A 105 -1.43 -16.50 -11.26
CA ALA A 105 -1.73 -15.07 -11.19
C ALA A 105 -1.23 -14.40 -9.90
N VAL A 106 -1.11 -15.16 -8.81
CA VAL A 106 -0.68 -14.67 -7.47
C VAL A 106 0.58 -15.37 -6.96
N LEU A 107 0.83 -16.61 -7.42
CA LEU A 107 1.97 -17.46 -7.07
C LEU A 107 2.61 -18.00 -8.35
N PRO A 108 3.46 -17.24 -9.02
CA PRO A 108 4.08 -17.63 -10.28
C PRO A 108 4.83 -18.97 -10.17
N GLY A 109 4.54 -19.90 -11.08
CA GLY A 109 5.16 -21.22 -11.11
C GLY A 109 4.50 -22.27 -10.21
N ALA A 110 3.43 -21.94 -9.50
CA ALA A 110 2.74 -22.88 -8.61
C ALA A 110 2.14 -24.06 -9.36
N VAL A 111 1.56 -23.83 -10.54
CA VAL A 111 0.97 -24.86 -11.40
C VAL A 111 2.06 -25.76 -12.00
N ALA A 112 3.11 -25.18 -12.58
CA ALA A 112 4.21 -25.92 -13.19
C ALA A 112 4.99 -26.76 -12.16
N GLY A 113 5.21 -26.19 -10.97
CA GLY A 113 5.88 -26.86 -9.85
C GLY A 113 5.03 -27.87 -9.10
N ARG A 114 3.73 -27.99 -9.43
CA ARG A 114 2.75 -28.83 -8.68
C ARG A 114 2.83 -28.58 -7.18
N LEU A 115 2.95 -27.29 -6.81
CA LEU A 115 3.11 -26.89 -5.42
C LEU A 115 1.79 -27.06 -4.66
N THR A 116 1.90 -27.55 -3.44
CA THR A 116 0.82 -27.43 -2.45
C THR A 116 1.19 -26.26 -1.53
N VAL A 117 0.36 -25.23 -1.49
CA VAL A 117 0.58 -24.06 -0.65
C VAL A 117 -0.57 -23.93 0.33
N GLY A 118 -0.24 -23.92 1.63
CA GLY A 118 -1.13 -23.50 2.68
C GLY A 118 -0.89 -22.02 2.95
N ALA A 119 -1.93 -21.30 3.33
CA ALA A 119 -1.85 -19.91 3.72
C ALA A 119 -2.77 -19.65 4.89
N ASP A 120 -2.21 -19.07 5.96
CA ASP A 120 -2.95 -18.67 7.14
C ASP A 120 -2.64 -17.18 7.40
N VAL A 121 -3.69 -16.35 7.45
CA VAL A 121 -3.52 -14.92 7.75
C VAL A 121 -3.28 -14.76 9.25
N LEU A 122 -2.15 -14.16 9.61
CA LEU A 122 -1.76 -13.90 10.98
C LEU A 122 -2.34 -12.61 11.51
N ASP A 123 -2.35 -11.57 10.67
CA ASP A 123 -2.86 -10.24 11.01
C ASP A 123 -3.16 -9.43 9.75
N ALA A 124 -4.04 -8.43 9.85
CA ALA A 124 -4.38 -7.53 8.78
C ALA A 124 -4.65 -6.11 9.27
N GLY A 125 -4.14 -5.11 8.56
CA GLY A 125 -4.29 -3.70 8.89
C GLY A 125 -4.74 -2.84 7.72
N VAL A 126 -5.75 -1.98 7.93
CA VAL A 126 -6.23 -1.04 6.90
C VAL A 126 -5.25 0.12 6.76
N ALA A 127 -4.62 0.24 5.59
CA ALA A 127 -3.70 1.32 5.25
C ALA A 127 -4.42 2.53 4.62
N SER A 128 -5.43 2.26 3.79
CA SER A 128 -6.30 3.31 3.22
C SER A 128 -7.70 2.75 2.98
N TYR A 129 -8.69 3.63 3.06
CA TYR A 129 -10.10 3.28 2.92
C TYR A 129 -10.88 4.37 2.19
N THR A 130 -11.75 3.94 1.31
CA THR A 130 -12.89 4.70 0.77
C THR A 130 -14.10 3.78 0.76
N THR A 131 -15.29 4.30 0.48
CA THR A 131 -16.52 3.48 0.40
C THR A 131 -16.49 2.45 -0.75
N SER A 132 -15.64 2.64 -1.76
CA SER A 132 -15.54 1.78 -2.95
C SER A 132 -14.22 1.01 -3.07
N ALA A 133 -13.18 1.39 -2.32
CA ALA A 133 -11.86 0.78 -2.40
C ALA A 133 -11.11 0.86 -1.06
N ALA A 134 -10.30 -0.15 -0.78
CA ALA A 134 -9.43 -0.15 0.38
C ALA A 134 -8.09 -0.82 0.04
N ARG A 135 -7.05 -0.43 0.77
CA ARG A 135 -5.75 -1.09 0.74
C ARG A 135 -5.46 -1.64 2.12
N VAL A 136 -5.24 -2.94 2.20
CA VAL A 136 -5.03 -3.67 3.46
C VAL A 136 -3.64 -4.30 3.42
N LEU A 137 -2.87 -4.11 4.47
CA LEU A 137 -1.64 -4.85 4.69
C LEU A 137 -1.99 -6.15 5.37
N VAL A 138 -1.55 -7.28 4.80
CA VAL A 138 -1.83 -8.62 5.32
C VAL A 138 -0.53 -9.34 5.60
N PHE A 139 -0.40 -9.92 6.78
CA PHE A 139 0.68 -10.79 7.17
C PHE A 139 0.19 -12.23 7.07
N VAL A 140 0.88 -13.03 6.26
CA VAL A 140 0.49 -14.41 5.95
C VAL A 140 1.61 -15.35 6.31
N ASP A 141 1.30 -16.48 6.93
CA ASP A 141 2.21 -17.61 7.09
C ASP A 141 1.97 -18.59 5.94
N GLU A 142 2.87 -18.62 4.97
CA GLU A 142 2.81 -19.55 3.83
C GLU A 142 3.53 -20.85 4.20
N THR A 143 2.82 -21.96 3.99
CA THR A 143 3.36 -23.30 4.18
C THR A 143 3.52 -23.97 2.81
N LEU A 144 4.76 -24.28 2.42
CA LEU A 144 5.07 -24.95 1.16
C LEU A 144 5.19 -26.44 1.40
N GLY A 145 4.35 -27.21 0.71
CA GLY A 145 4.44 -28.68 0.62
C GLY A 145 4.80 -29.10 -0.80
N ASN A 146 5.63 -30.13 -0.90
CA ASN A 146 5.97 -30.75 -2.18
C ASN A 146 5.15 -32.03 -2.38
N SER A 147 4.36 -32.10 -3.46
CA SER A 147 3.55 -33.31 -3.78
C SER A 147 4.38 -34.48 -4.32
N ALA A 148 5.66 -34.28 -4.59
CA ALA A 148 6.57 -35.34 -4.99
C ALA A 148 7.06 -36.06 -3.74
N GLY A 149 6.39 -37.15 -3.39
CA GLY A 149 6.63 -38.02 -2.25
C GLY A 149 8.09 -38.38 -1.99
N SER A 150 8.86 -37.50 -1.46
CA SER A 150 10.09 -37.80 -0.72
C SER A 150 9.71 -37.88 0.75
N SER A 151 9.66 -39.08 1.26
CA SER A 151 9.44 -39.46 2.66
C SER A 151 10.64 -39.13 3.55
N ASP A 152 11.44 -38.14 3.19
CA ASP A 152 12.55 -37.62 4.00
C ASP A 152 12.18 -36.27 4.59
N GLU A 153 11.88 -36.32 5.90
CA GLU A 153 12.25 -35.35 6.95
C GLU A 153 12.15 -33.87 6.63
N ASN A 154 11.07 -33.42 5.95
CA ASN A 154 10.86 -32.00 5.82
C ASN A 154 9.53 -31.60 6.45
N SER A 155 9.64 -31.12 7.69
CA SER A 155 8.60 -30.28 8.28
C SER A 155 8.24 -29.20 7.25
N PRO A 156 6.95 -28.97 6.97
CA PRO A 156 6.55 -27.99 5.99
C PRO A 156 7.22 -26.64 6.31
N THR A 157 7.94 -26.11 5.32
CA THR A 157 8.64 -24.82 5.52
C THR A 157 7.59 -23.73 5.64
N ARG A 158 7.53 -23.10 6.81
CA ARG A 158 6.70 -21.93 7.04
C ARG A 158 7.49 -20.67 6.75
N THR A 159 6.92 -19.78 5.96
CA THR A 159 7.55 -18.53 5.60
C THR A 159 6.56 -17.39 5.84
N PRO A 160 6.82 -16.53 6.83
CA PRO A 160 5.99 -15.34 7.03
C PRO A 160 6.27 -14.34 5.90
N ILE A 161 5.23 -13.88 5.27
CA ILE A 161 5.28 -12.87 4.19
C ILE A 161 4.29 -11.76 4.46
N ALA A 162 4.57 -10.58 3.91
CA ALA A 162 3.65 -9.46 3.93
C ALA A 162 3.19 -9.12 2.50
N ARG A 163 1.89 -8.88 2.34
CA ARG A 163 1.28 -8.55 1.05
C ARG A 163 0.36 -7.35 1.15
N TRP A 164 0.25 -6.60 0.07
CA TRP A 164 -0.76 -5.59 -0.10
C TRP A 164 -1.98 -6.18 -0.79
N ALA A 165 -3.10 -6.24 -0.10
CA ALA A 165 -4.39 -6.58 -0.67
C ALA A 165 -5.11 -5.30 -1.09
N HIS A 166 -5.42 -5.18 -2.38
CA HIS A 166 -6.22 -4.10 -2.94
C HIS A 166 -7.66 -4.59 -3.06
N MET A 167 -8.53 -4.07 -2.20
CA MET A 167 -9.93 -4.45 -2.12
C MET A 167 -10.81 -3.46 -2.86
N ARG A 168 -11.87 -3.95 -3.50
CA ARG A 168 -12.94 -3.14 -4.10
C ARG A 168 -14.29 -3.58 -3.58
N SER A 169 -15.15 -2.61 -3.30
CA SER A 169 -16.55 -2.87 -2.97
C SER A 169 -17.36 -2.94 -4.26
N VAL A 170 -17.96 -4.09 -4.52
CA VAL A 170 -18.85 -4.36 -5.66
C VAL A 170 -20.17 -4.84 -5.09
N ASP A 171 -21.25 -4.12 -5.34
CA ASP A 171 -22.60 -4.43 -4.81
C ASP A 171 -22.63 -4.65 -3.29
N GLY A 172 -21.86 -3.85 -2.56
CA GLY A 172 -21.75 -3.93 -1.10
C GLY A 172 -20.82 -5.04 -0.56
N ASN A 173 -20.22 -5.85 -1.43
CA ASN A 173 -19.29 -6.91 -1.06
C ASN A 173 -17.84 -6.49 -1.34
N TRP A 174 -16.95 -6.76 -0.40
CA TRP A 174 -15.52 -6.57 -0.61
C TRP A 174 -14.92 -7.73 -1.40
N LEU A 175 -14.31 -7.42 -2.55
CA LEU A 175 -13.63 -8.37 -3.43
C LEU A 175 -12.16 -7.95 -3.61
N LEU A 176 -11.29 -8.93 -3.86
CA LEU A 176 -9.87 -8.71 -4.06
C LEU A 176 -9.59 -8.35 -5.53
N ALA A 177 -9.08 -7.14 -5.75
CA ALA A 177 -8.73 -6.64 -7.08
C ALA A 177 -7.25 -6.87 -7.43
N ASP A 178 -6.38 -6.91 -6.44
CA ASP A 178 -4.95 -7.20 -6.63
C ASP A 178 -4.29 -7.65 -5.32
N LEU A 179 -3.22 -8.45 -5.44
CA LEU A 179 -2.43 -8.92 -4.32
C LEU A 179 -0.93 -8.84 -4.69
N THR A 180 -0.21 -7.91 -4.06
CA THR A 180 1.19 -7.63 -4.39
C THR A 180 2.10 -7.79 -3.18
N PRO A 181 3.34 -8.28 -3.36
CA PRO A 181 4.31 -8.37 -2.26
C PRO A 181 4.66 -7.00 -1.71
N VAL A 182 4.97 -6.94 -0.41
CA VAL A 182 5.53 -5.73 0.21
C VAL A 182 7.01 -5.62 -0.14
N GLY A 183 7.42 -4.48 -0.70
CA GLY A 183 8.82 -4.25 -1.09
C GLY A 183 9.09 -4.38 -2.59
N ASP A 184 8.12 -4.75 -3.41
CA ASP A 184 8.25 -4.66 -4.87
C ASP A 184 8.13 -3.21 -5.33
N ILE A 185 9.27 -2.48 -5.30
CA ILE A 185 9.37 -1.08 -5.73
C ILE A 185 9.82 -1.00 -7.20
N THR A 186 9.83 -2.10 -7.92
CA THR A 186 10.23 -2.12 -9.32
C THR A 186 9.04 -1.78 -10.23
N ARG A 187 8.78 -0.47 -10.32
CA ARG A 187 8.07 0.15 -11.44
C ARG A 187 8.62 1.53 -11.71
#